data_811e67472e47db7ee4963a26acb95c9f
#
_entry.id   811e67472e47db7ee4963a26acb95c9f
#
_cell.length_a   1.000
_cell.length_b   1.000
_cell.length_c   1.000
_cell.angle_alpha   90.00
_cell.angle_beta   90.00
_cell.angle_gamma   90.00
#
_symmetry.space_group_name_H-M   'P 1'
#
loop_
_entity.id
_entity.type
_entity.pdbx_description
1 polymer ?
#
loop_
_entity_poly.entity_id
_entity_poly.type
_entity_poly.pdbx_seq_one_letter_code
_entity_poly.pdbx_strand_id
1 'polypeptide(L)'
;MNNNDTICALATAQGGAIGVIRISGEDAINNVAKCFEVASGKKLEEIAAQRIVFGNIKDEEGNIIDEVLVSVFRAPHSYTGENTVEISCHGSTYILNTILQILIKSGCRQALPGEFTQRSFLNGKMDLSQAEAVADLIASTNKATHQLALGQLRGHFSSELAELRNKLLKITSLIELELDFSDQDVTFADREELAELAQQINKKIKTLAKSFETGQAIKNGISVAIIGKTNVGKSTLLNCLLKEERAIVSDIHGTTRDVIEDTIEINNIAFRFIDTAGIRNTDDTVENLGIERTYKKLSEAIIILWVVDEIPTKEEIAEMKKQTMDKKLIIVCNKSDEKHLAFPSEEVDNSVSIVSISAKFKENIDCLEETIYAAADIPDIHENDVIVTNARHYEALIRAQESIERVIEGINNDLSGDLLSEDLRQCLIFLAEITGGVITSNEVLGNIFKHFCIGK
;
A
#
# COMPACT_ATOMS: atom_id res chain seq x y z
N MET A 1 -14.86 -14.54 -17.53
CA MET A 1 -15.75 -14.72 -16.37
C MET A 1 -17.16 -14.33 -16.78
N ASN A 2 -18.18 -15.11 -16.47
CA ASN A 2 -19.56 -14.70 -16.67
C ASN A 2 -19.86 -13.61 -15.61
N ASN A 3 -19.98 -12.36 -16.02
CA ASN A 3 -20.29 -11.24 -15.10
C ASN A 3 -21.73 -11.28 -14.54
N ASN A 4 -22.55 -12.27 -14.92
CA ASN A 4 -23.96 -12.37 -14.55
C ASN A 4 -24.24 -13.35 -13.40
N ASP A 5 -23.21 -13.98 -12.84
CA ASP A 5 -23.39 -14.92 -11.72
C ASP A 5 -23.46 -14.18 -10.37
N THR A 6 -24.21 -14.74 -9.43
CA THR A 6 -24.27 -14.22 -8.06
C THR A 6 -23.21 -14.88 -7.21
N ILE A 7 -22.40 -14.06 -6.54
CA ILE A 7 -21.29 -14.51 -5.70
C ILE A 7 -21.60 -14.33 -4.22
N CYS A 8 -20.99 -15.17 -3.38
CA CYS A 8 -21.06 -15.04 -1.93
C CYS A 8 -19.71 -15.34 -1.28
N ALA A 9 -19.43 -14.67 -0.16
CA ALA A 9 -18.26 -14.97 0.67
C ALA A 9 -18.42 -14.42 2.08
N LEU A 10 -17.62 -14.95 3.01
CA LEU A 10 -17.43 -14.38 4.32
C LEU A 10 -16.66 -13.07 4.21
N ALA A 11 -17.20 -11.97 4.70
CA ALA A 11 -16.61 -10.63 4.64
C ALA A 11 -15.84 -10.24 5.91
N THR A 12 -15.97 -11.00 7.00
CA THR A 12 -15.26 -10.80 8.28
C THR A 12 -14.24 -11.91 8.52
N ALA A 13 -13.24 -11.65 9.37
CA ALA A 13 -12.35 -12.71 9.86
C ALA A 13 -13.12 -13.76 10.66
N GLN A 14 -12.66 -15.01 10.63
CA GLN A 14 -13.24 -16.09 11.44
C GLN A 14 -12.83 -15.93 12.91
N GLY A 15 -13.71 -16.40 13.83
CA GLY A 15 -13.43 -16.40 15.28
C GLY A 15 -13.97 -15.19 16.05
N GLY A 16 -14.61 -14.23 15.39
CA GLY A 16 -15.33 -13.14 16.04
C GLY A 16 -16.71 -13.57 16.57
N ALA A 17 -17.31 -12.76 17.46
CA ALA A 17 -18.68 -13.00 17.95
C ALA A 17 -19.74 -12.88 16.85
N ILE A 18 -19.46 -12.04 15.84
CA ILE A 18 -20.35 -11.78 14.69
C ILE A 18 -19.59 -12.08 13.41
N GLY A 19 -20.23 -12.77 12.48
CA GLY A 19 -19.78 -12.96 11.12
C GLY A 19 -20.70 -12.28 10.13
N VAL A 20 -20.13 -11.73 9.05
CA VAL A 20 -20.87 -11.11 7.95
C VAL A 20 -20.60 -11.88 6.66
N ILE A 21 -21.65 -12.39 6.04
CA ILE A 21 -21.59 -13.02 4.71
C ILE A 21 -22.16 -12.03 3.70
N ARG A 22 -21.37 -11.73 2.65
CA ARG A 22 -21.77 -10.82 1.58
C ARG A 22 -22.14 -11.59 0.34
N ILE A 23 -23.22 -11.20 -0.29
CA ILE A 23 -23.75 -11.76 -1.53
C ILE A 23 -23.90 -10.60 -2.52
N SER A 24 -23.45 -10.76 -3.78
CA SER A 24 -23.56 -9.74 -4.82
C SER A 24 -23.87 -10.38 -6.17
N GLY A 25 -24.76 -9.74 -6.94
CA GLY A 25 -25.16 -10.16 -8.27
C GLY A 25 -26.63 -9.87 -8.53
N GLU A 26 -27.09 -10.13 -9.75
CA GLU A 26 -28.47 -9.85 -10.15
C GLU A 26 -29.48 -10.56 -9.25
N ASP A 27 -29.24 -11.86 -8.94
CA ASP A 27 -30.11 -12.70 -8.15
C ASP A 27 -29.79 -12.72 -6.62
N ALA A 28 -28.95 -11.80 -6.12
CA ALA A 28 -28.54 -11.81 -4.73
C ALA A 28 -29.73 -11.83 -3.75
N ILE A 29 -30.74 -10.99 -3.97
CA ILE A 29 -31.95 -10.91 -3.12
C ILE A 29 -32.78 -12.19 -3.26
N ASN A 30 -33.01 -12.67 -4.48
CA ASN A 30 -33.81 -13.86 -4.77
C ASN A 30 -33.17 -15.12 -4.16
N ASN A 31 -31.85 -15.26 -4.24
CA ASN A 31 -31.15 -16.41 -3.70
C ASN A 31 -31.18 -16.44 -2.17
N VAL A 32 -31.05 -15.29 -1.51
CA VAL A 32 -31.19 -15.18 -0.05
C VAL A 32 -32.63 -15.43 0.40
N ALA A 33 -33.64 -14.95 -0.36
CA ALA A 33 -35.06 -15.18 -0.03
C ALA A 33 -35.45 -16.65 -0.01
N LYS A 34 -34.71 -17.56 -0.66
CA LYS A 34 -34.99 -19.02 -0.59
C LYS A 34 -34.70 -19.64 0.78
N CYS A 35 -33.80 -19.04 1.56
CA CYS A 35 -33.35 -19.58 2.85
C CYS A 35 -33.58 -18.64 4.03
N PHE A 36 -34.06 -17.42 3.80
CA PHE A 36 -34.27 -16.41 4.83
C PHE A 36 -35.75 -16.05 4.99
N GLU A 37 -36.26 -16.16 6.19
CA GLU A 37 -37.62 -15.75 6.55
C GLU A 37 -37.59 -14.51 7.43
N VAL A 38 -38.21 -13.43 6.92
CA VAL A 38 -38.31 -12.15 7.65
C VAL A 38 -39.27 -12.29 8.80
N ALA A 39 -38.88 -11.93 10.03
CA ALA A 39 -39.70 -12.05 11.23
C ALA A 39 -41.05 -11.29 11.14
N SER A 40 -41.13 -10.23 10.33
CA SER A 40 -42.40 -9.50 10.12
C SER A 40 -43.35 -10.14 9.11
N GLY A 41 -42.99 -11.29 8.52
CA GLY A 41 -43.77 -11.97 7.49
C GLY A 41 -43.78 -11.31 6.10
N LYS A 42 -43.01 -10.22 5.90
CA LYS A 42 -42.82 -9.60 4.57
C LYS A 42 -41.88 -10.43 3.73
N LYS A 43 -42.00 -10.36 2.42
CA LYS A 43 -41.02 -10.97 1.53
C LYS A 43 -39.75 -10.10 1.44
N LEU A 44 -38.57 -10.75 1.35
CA LEU A 44 -37.30 -10.04 1.27
C LEU A 44 -37.23 -9.15 0.01
N GLU A 45 -37.83 -9.58 -1.09
CA GLU A 45 -37.90 -8.86 -2.37
C GLU A 45 -38.69 -7.54 -2.27
N GLU A 46 -39.61 -7.43 -1.28
CA GLU A 46 -40.40 -6.23 -1.03
C GLU A 46 -39.72 -5.23 -0.11
N ILE A 47 -38.59 -5.62 0.49
CA ILE A 47 -37.84 -4.76 1.39
C ILE A 47 -37.14 -3.65 0.59
N ALA A 48 -37.32 -2.39 1.01
CA ALA A 48 -36.69 -1.25 0.40
C ALA A 48 -35.15 -1.33 0.52
N ALA A 49 -34.46 -0.67 -0.43
CA ALA A 49 -33.00 -0.53 -0.37
C ALA A 49 -32.54 0.17 0.93
N GLN A 50 -31.32 -0.17 1.37
CA GLN A 50 -30.68 0.39 2.57
C GLN A 50 -31.50 0.15 3.85
N ARG A 51 -32.12 -1.02 3.94
CA ARG A 51 -32.87 -1.46 5.14
C ARG A 51 -32.24 -2.71 5.72
N ILE A 52 -32.31 -2.78 7.04
CA ILE A 52 -31.93 -3.95 7.83
C ILE A 52 -33.22 -4.62 8.34
N VAL A 53 -33.30 -5.92 8.16
CA VAL A 53 -34.42 -6.72 8.64
C VAL A 53 -33.92 -7.88 9.48
N PHE A 54 -34.67 -8.19 10.54
CA PHE A 54 -34.44 -9.35 11.39
C PHE A 54 -35.24 -10.55 10.89
N GLY A 55 -34.67 -11.76 11.02
CA GLY A 55 -35.32 -12.99 10.64
C GLY A 55 -34.47 -14.23 10.88
N ASN A 56 -34.90 -15.34 10.31
CA ASN A 56 -34.30 -16.66 10.53
C ASN A 56 -33.71 -17.18 9.21
N ILE A 57 -32.47 -17.68 9.24
CA ILE A 57 -31.94 -18.54 8.18
C ILE A 57 -32.37 -19.98 8.48
N LYS A 58 -32.90 -20.63 7.45
CA LYS A 58 -33.39 -22.01 7.51
C LYS A 58 -32.66 -22.89 6.50
N ASP A 59 -32.51 -24.17 6.85
CA ASP A 59 -32.03 -25.19 5.91
C ASP A 59 -33.18 -25.71 5.01
N GLU A 60 -32.85 -26.65 4.14
CA GLU A 60 -33.82 -27.26 3.20
C GLU A 60 -34.94 -28.06 3.92
N GLU A 61 -34.71 -28.51 5.15
CA GLU A 61 -35.64 -29.23 6.01
C GLU A 61 -36.54 -28.29 6.83
N GLY A 62 -36.25 -26.96 6.79
CA GLY A 62 -36.99 -25.93 7.53
C GLY A 62 -36.46 -25.68 8.95
N ASN A 63 -35.33 -26.31 9.34
CA ASN A 63 -34.74 -26.08 10.65
C ASN A 63 -34.06 -24.70 10.68
N ILE A 64 -34.22 -23.97 11.78
CA ILE A 64 -33.53 -22.69 11.98
C ILE A 64 -32.07 -22.96 12.28
N ILE A 65 -31.18 -22.35 11.44
CA ILE A 65 -29.74 -22.39 11.62
C ILE A 65 -29.28 -21.26 12.52
N ASP A 66 -29.80 -20.05 12.30
CA ASP A 66 -29.47 -18.87 13.11
C ASP A 66 -30.52 -17.77 12.96
N GLU A 67 -30.60 -16.90 13.97
CA GLU A 67 -31.36 -15.66 13.95
C GLU A 67 -30.43 -14.55 13.51
N VAL A 68 -30.75 -13.87 12.39
CA VAL A 68 -29.80 -12.99 11.70
C VAL A 68 -30.39 -11.61 11.37
N LEU A 69 -29.52 -10.66 11.17
CA LEU A 69 -29.83 -9.37 10.52
C LEU A 69 -29.42 -9.39 9.05
N VAL A 70 -30.35 -9.04 8.18
CA VAL A 70 -30.10 -8.97 6.74
C VAL A 70 -30.20 -7.53 6.26
N SER A 71 -29.11 -7.04 5.66
CA SER A 71 -29.04 -5.70 5.03
C SER A 71 -29.23 -5.84 3.52
N VAL A 72 -30.15 -5.06 2.95
CA VAL A 72 -30.48 -5.12 1.51
C VAL A 72 -30.01 -3.85 0.82
N PHE A 73 -29.18 -4.02 -0.22
CA PHE A 73 -28.71 -2.93 -1.10
C PHE A 73 -29.13 -3.24 -2.53
N ARG A 74 -29.69 -2.25 -3.23
CA ARG A 74 -30.13 -2.40 -4.61
C ARG A 74 -29.21 -1.63 -5.56
N ALA A 75 -28.96 -2.20 -6.71
CA ALA A 75 -28.23 -1.54 -7.78
C ALA A 75 -28.85 -0.17 -8.12
N PRO A 76 -28.04 0.86 -8.43
CA PRO A 76 -26.57 0.89 -8.39
C PRO A 76 -26.01 1.32 -7.02
N HIS A 77 -26.82 1.43 -5.97
CA HIS A 77 -26.46 1.98 -4.65
C HIS A 77 -25.95 0.89 -3.69
N SER A 78 -24.90 0.18 -4.11
CA SER A 78 -24.19 -0.84 -3.33
C SER A 78 -22.67 -0.68 -3.52
N TYR A 79 -21.87 -1.46 -2.82
CA TYR A 79 -20.41 -1.48 -2.97
C TYR A 79 -19.99 -1.91 -4.37
N THR A 80 -20.56 -2.98 -4.89
CA THR A 80 -20.25 -3.52 -6.22
C THR A 80 -21.00 -2.83 -7.37
N GLY A 81 -21.99 -2.01 -7.05
CA GLY A 81 -22.95 -1.48 -8.05
C GLY A 81 -24.05 -2.48 -8.45
N GLU A 82 -24.02 -3.72 -7.93
CA GLU A 82 -25.02 -4.77 -8.15
C GLU A 82 -26.02 -4.83 -6.99
N ASN A 83 -27.07 -5.65 -7.09
CA ASN A 83 -27.86 -6.02 -5.91
C ASN A 83 -26.94 -6.73 -4.92
N THR A 84 -26.94 -6.27 -3.69
CA THR A 84 -26.09 -6.83 -2.64
C THR A 84 -26.90 -7.09 -1.38
N VAL A 85 -26.61 -8.22 -0.76
CA VAL A 85 -27.19 -8.59 0.55
C VAL A 85 -26.04 -8.90 1.50
N GLU A 86 -26.13 -8.39 2.72
CA GLU A 86 -25.22 -8.75 3.80
C GLU A 86 -26.00 -9.41 4.92
N ILE A 87 -25.57 -10.62 5.31
CA ILE A 87 -26.16 -11.41 6.39
C ILE A 87 -25.23 -11.33 7.59
N SER A 88 -25.64 -10.66 8.65
CA SER A 88 -24.94 -10.62 9.93
C SER A 88 -25.49 -11.73 10.83
N CYS A 89 -24.67 -12.72 11.14
CA CYS A 89 -25.00 -13.91 11.91
C CYS A 89 -24.01 -14.11 13.07
N HIS A 90 -24.24 -15.08 13.95
CA HIS A 90 -23.26 -15.43 14.96
C HIS A 90 -22.00 -16.00 14.31
N GLY A 91 -20.80 -15.60 14.83
CA GLY A 91 -19.51 -15.90 14.24
C GLY A 91 -19.01 -17.35 14.43
N SER A 92 -19.89 -18.29 14.76
CA SER A 92 -19.56 -19.71 14.83
C SER A 92 -19.14 -20.26 13.48
N THR A 93 -18.02 -20.97 13.42
CA THR A 93 -17.53 -21.60 12.19
C THR A 93 -18.56 -22.55 11.58
N TYR A 94 -19.35 -23.23 12.43
CA TYR A 94 -20.44 -24.09 11.96
C TYR A 94 -21.53 -23.29 11.25
N ILE A 95 -22.02 -22.20 11.87
CA ILE A 95 -23.08 -21.35 11.32
C ILE A 95 -22.63 -20.73 10.00
N LEU A 96 -21.43 -20.13 9.99
CA LEU A 96 -20.87 -19.47 8.79
C LEU A 96 -20.76 -20.43 7.61
N ASN A 97 -20.19 -21.63 7.83
CA ASN A 97 -20.04 -22.63 6.78
C ASN A 97 -21.39 -23.17 6.30
N THR A 98 -22.34 -23.39 7.23
CA THR A 98 -23.67 -23.87 6.89
C THR A 98 -24.43 -22.85 6.04
N ILE A 99 -24.41 -21.57 6.41
CA ILE A 99 -25.08 -20.51 5.62
C ILE A 99 -24.43 -20.40 4.24
N LEU A 100 -23.09 -20.43 4.12
CA LEU A 100 -22.41 -20.42 2.81
C LEU A 100 -22.81 -21.60 1.94
N GLN A 101 -22.91 -22.82 2.50
CA GLN A 101 -23.36 -24.00 1.76
C GLN A 101 -24.81 -23.85 1.27
N ILE A 102 -25.71 -23.33 2.12
CA ILE A 102 -27.10 -23.07 1.75
C ILE A 102 -27.17 -22.06 0.60
N LEU A 103 -26.40 -20.97 0.66
CA LEU A 103 -26.36 -19.95 -0.39
C LEU A 103 -25.82 -20.52 -1.71
N ILE A 104 -24.79 -21.37 -1.68
CA ILE A 104 -24.27 -22.05 -2.86
C ILE A 104 -25.33 -22.95 -3.48
N LYS A 105 -26.03 -23.75 -2.70
CA LYS A 105 -27.16 -24.57 -3.16
C LYS A 105 -28.30 -23.72 -3.71
N SER A 106 -28.51 -22.52 -3.16
CA SER A 106 -29.54 -21.57 -3.62
C SER A 106 -29.21 -20.91 -4.96
N GLY A 107 -27.99 -21.09 -5.50
CA GLY A 107 -27.58 -20.59 -6.80
C GLY A 107 -26.48 -19.52 -6.76
N CYS A 108 -25.83 -19.33 -5.59
CA CYS A 108 -24.64 -18.49 -5.50
C CYS A 108 -23.38 -19.31 -5.81
N ARG A 109 -22.34 -18.63 -6.28
CA ARG A 109 -20.99 -19.17 -6.38
C ARG A 109 -20.09 -18.53 -5.31
N GLN A 110 -19.13 -19.29 -4.80
CA GLN A 110 -18.12 -18.70 -3.93
C GLN A 110 -17.29 -17.65 -4.68
N ALA A 111 -17.10 -16.48 -4.08
CA ALA A 111 -16.32 -15.39 -4.64
C ALA A 111 -14.82 -15.73 -4.66
N LEU A 112 -14.13 -15.28 -5.69
CA LEU A 112 -12.68 -15.29 -5.77
C LEU A 112 -12.08 -14.17 -4.89
N PRO A 113 -10.78 -14.21 -4.56
CA PRO A 113 -10.09 -13.11 -3.89
C PRO A 113 -10.29 -11.79 -4.64
N GLY A 114 -10.66 -10.72 -3.91
CA GLY A 114 -10.89 -9.39 -4.47
C GLY A 114 -12.06 -9.23 -5.44
N GLU A 115 -12.90 -10.26 -5.65
CA GLU A 115 -13.92 -10.23 -6.70
C GLU A 115 -15.00 -9.16 -6.48
N PHE A 116 -15.37 -8.86 -5.26
CA PHE A 116 -16.32 -7.77 -4.99
C PHE A 116 -15.74 -6.40 -5.40
N THR A 117 -14.47 -6.15 -5.09
CA THR A 117 -13.77 -4.91 -5.48
C THR A 117 -13.56 -4.87 -6.99
N GLN A 118 -13.25 -6.00 -7.63
CA GLN A 118 -13.16 -6.10 -9.08
C GLN A 118 -14.49 -5.75 -9.75
N ARG A 119 -15.62 -6.26 -9.24
CA ARG A 119 -16.95 -5.89 -9.77
C ARG A 119 -17.27 -4.41 -9.55
N SER A 120 -16.86 -3.86 -8.41
CA SER A 120 -16.98 -2.43 -8.13
C SER A 120 -16.24 -1.59 -9.19
N PHE A 121 -15.01 -1.97 -9.54
CA PHE A 121 -14.25 -1.35 -10.63
C PHE A 121 -14.94 -1.52 -11.99
N LEU A 122 -15.32 -2.73 -12.37
CA LEU A 122 -15.98 -3.02 -13.65
C LEU A 122 -17.31 -2.28 -13.82
N ASN A 123 -18.03 -2.07 -12.73
CA ASN A 123 -19.29 -1.32 -12.70
C ASN A 123 -19.10 0.20 -12.53
N GLY A 124 -17.85 0.70 -12.63
CA GLY A 124 -17.53 2.14 -12.61
C GLY A 124 -17.76 2.83 -11.25
N LYS A 125 -17.79 2.08 -10.14
CA LYS A 125 -17.94 2.63 -8.78
C LYS A 125 -16.65 3.25 -8.28
N MET A 126 -15.53 2.76 -8.76
CA MET A 126 -14.18 3.23 -8.48
C MET A 126 -13.27 2.91 -9.67
N ASP A 127 -12.18 3.62 -9.81
CA ASP A 127 -11.13 3.28 -10.76
C ASP A 127 -10.15 2.23 -10.19
N LEU A 128 -9.19 1.79 -11.02
CA LEU A 128 -8.27 0.71 -10.65
C LEU A 128 -7.34 1.12 -9.50
N SER A 129 -6.87 2.38 -9.48
CA SER A 129 -6.02 2.89 -8.40
C SER A 129 -6.77 2.96 -7.06
N GLN A 130 -8.04 3.34 -7.09
CA GLN A 130 -8.92 3.33 -5.91
C GLN A 130 -9.21 1.89 -5.44
N ALA A 131 -9.39 0.96 -6.38
CA ALA A 131 -9.58 -0.46 -6.06
C ALA A 131 -8.35 -1.05 -5.34
N GLU A 132 -7.14 -0.76 -5.82
CA GLU A 132 -5.89 -1.16 -5.14
C GLU A 132 -5.77 -0.53 -3.74
N ALA A 133 -6.19 0.73 -3.58
CA ALA A 133 -6.19 1.41 -2.29
C ALA A 133 -7.08 0.75 -1.23
N VAL A 134 -8.13 0.00 -1.62
CA VAL A 134 -8.94 -0.79 -0.68
C VAL A 134 -8.10 -1.84 0.04
N ALA A 135 -7.22 -2.54 -0.69
CA ALA A 135 -6.33 -3.53 -0.10
C ALA A 135 -5.30 -2.85 0.82
N ASP A 136 -4.70 -1.75 0.38
CA ASP A 136 -3.73 -0.99 1.16
C ASP A 136 -4.35 -0.43 2.45
N LEU A 137 -5.60 0.04 2.40
CA LEU A 137 -6.33 0.53 3.56
C LEU A 137 -6.57 -0.57 4.60
N ILE A 138 -6.91 -1.78 4.15
CA ILE A 138 -7.12 -2.94 5.03
C ILE A 138 -5.80 -3.41 5.66
N ALA A 139 -4.71 -3.36 4.89
CA ALA A 139 -3.38 -3.75 5.33
C ALA A 139 -2.66 -2.67 6.16
N SER A 140 -3.21 -1.46 6.27
CA SER A 140 -2.57 -0.35 6.99
C SER A 140 -2.44 -0.66 8.49
N THR A 141 -1.24 -0.53 9.03
CA THR A 141 -0.90 -0.81 10.43
C THR A 141 -0.57 0.45 11.23
N ASN A 142 -0.37 1.58 10.57
CA ASN A 142 -0.02 2.85 11.21
C ASN A 142 -0.77 4.02 10.55
N LYS A 143 -0.72 5.20 11.17
CA LYS A 143 -1.45 6.38 10.72
C LYS A 143 -1.00 6.87 9.35
N ALA A 144 0.29 6.82 9.03
CA ALA A 144 0.81 7.30 7.75
C ALA A 144 0.31 6.43 6.58
N THR A 145 0.42 5.09 6.69
CA THR A 145 -0.11 4.16 5.68
C THR A 145 -1.62 4.29 5.51
N HIS A 146 -2.36 4.45 6.63
CA HIS A 146 -3.81 4.68 6.59
C HIS A 146 -4.16 5.98 5.84
N GLN A 147 -3.48 7.09 6.12
CA GLN A 147 -3.75 8.37 5.46
C GLN A 147 -3.48 8.30 3.94
N LEU A 148 -2.37 7.70 3.52
CA LEU A 148 -2.05 7.53 2.12
C LEU A 148 -3.09 6.66 1.39
N ALA A 149 -3.44 5.50 1.95
CA ALA A 149 -4.44 4.62 1.37
C ALA A 149 -5.83 5.28 1.29
N LEU A 150 -6.22 6.03 2.33
CA LEU A 150 -7.49 6.75 2.35
C LEU A 150 -7.53 7.89 1.33
N GLY A 151 -6.44 8.65 1.18
CA GLY A 151 -6.31 9.70 0.15
C GLY A 151 -6.42 9.13 -1.25
N GLN A 152 -5.75 8.01 -1.52
CA GLN A 152 -5.83 7.31 -2.80
C GLN A 152 -7.25 6.76 -3.06
N LEU A 153 -7.91 6.16 -2.06
CA LEU A 153 -9.29 5.68 -2.17
C LEU A 153 -10.28 6.83 -2.45
N ARG A 154 -10.05 8.02 -1.88
CA ARG A 154 -10.83 9.24 -2.15
C ARG A 154 -10.60 9.82 -3.55
N GLY A 155 -9.65 9.28 -4.31
CA GLY A 155 -9.39 9.65 -5.69
C GLY A 155 -8.44 10.86 -5.85
N HIS A 156 -7.66 11.24 -4.85
CA HIS A 156 -6.71 12.34 -4.99
C HIS A 156 -5.69 12.07 -6.11
N PHE A 157 -5.16 10.83 -6.17
CA PHE A 157 -4.25 10.43 -7.23
C PHE A 157 -4.93 10.43 -8.61
N SER A 158 -6.13 9.89 -8.70
CA SER A 158 -6.91 9.87 -9.95
C SER A 158 -7.22 11.27 -10.47
N SER A 159 -7.49 12.22 -9.57
CA SER A 159 -7.73 13.62 -9.92
C SER A 159 -6.47 14.28 -10.50
N GLU A 160 -5.29 14.03 -9.92
CA GLU A 160 -4.02 14.51 -10.44
C GLU A 160 -3.72 13.94 -11.84
N LEU A 161 -3.96 12.63 -12.03
CA LEU A 161 -3.79 11.99 -13.34
C LEU A 161 -4.78 12.52 -14.38
N ALA A 162 -6.03 12.81 -13.98
CA ALA A 162 -7.03 13.41 -14.86
C ALA A 162 -6.61 14.83 -15.31
N GLU A 163 -6.01 15.62 -14.41
CA GLU A 163 -5.48 16.94 -14.78
C GLU A 163 -4.33 16.83 -15.79
N LEU A 164 -3.37 15.91 -15.54
CA LEU A 164 -2.29 15.63 -16.49
C LEU A 164 -2.81 15.18 -17.84
N ARG A 165 -3.79 14.26 -17.84
CA ARG A 165 -4.44 13.77 -19.05
C ARG A 165 -5.10 14.90 -19.85
N ASN A 166 -5.79 15.81 -19.17
CA ASN A 166 -6.43 16.94 -19.84
C ASN A 166 -5.41 17.89 -20.49
N LYS A 167 -4.28 18.15 -19.84
CA LYS A 167 -3.18 18.92 -20.42
C LYS A 167 -2.57 18.23 -21.64
N LEU A 168 -2.34 16.91 -21.56
CA LEU A 168 -1.86 16.11 -22.70
C LEU A 168 -2.85 16.14 -23.88
N LEU A 169 -4.15 15.96 -23.61
CA LEU A 169 -5.18 16.04 -24.65
C LEU A 169 -5.18 17.40 -25.33
N LYS A 170 -4.96 18.51 -24.59
CA LYS A 170 -4.85 19.84 -25.18
C LYS A 170 -3.68 19.89 -26.19
N ILE A 171 -2.48 19.41 -25.82
CA ILE A 171 -1.34 19.36 -26.75
C ILE A 171 -1.65 18.49 -27.97
N THR A 172 -2.16 17.28 -27.73
CA THR A 172 -2.49 16.34 -28.81
C THR A 172 -3.47 16.96 -29.81
N SER A 173 -4.54 17.60 -29.30
CA SER A 173 -5.54 18.24 -30.18
C SER A 173 -4.98 19.40 -30.99
N LEU A 174 -4.06 20.19 -30.43
CA LEU A 174 -3.42 21.29 -31.15
C LEU A 174 -2.51 20.77 -32.28
N ILE A 175 -1.75 19.72 -32.02
CA ILE A 175 -0.87 19.08 -33.01
C ILE A 175 -1.70 18.37 -34.11
N GLU A 176 -2.77 17.68 -33.76
CA GLU A 176 -3.67 17.04 -34.73
C GLU A 176 -4.35 18.07 -35.63
N LEU A 177 -4.79 19.21 -35.09
CA LEU A 177 -5.32 20.33 -35.89
C LEU A 177 -4.27 20.87 -36.87
N GLU A 178 -2.99 21.03 -36.43
CA GLU A 178 -1.91 21.48 -37.30
C GLU A 178 -1.68 20.49 -38.46
N LEU A 179 -1.77 19.19 -38.18
CA LEU A 179 -1.67 18.14 -39.21
C LEU A 179 -2.80 18.17 -40.23
N ASP A 180 -4.05 18.32 -39.76
CA ASP A 180 -5.27 18.34 -40.63
C ASP A 180 -5.28 19.56 -41.56
N PHE A 181 -4.66 20.67 -41.17
CA PHE A 181 -4.59 21.91 -41.95
C PHE A 181 -3.18 22.20 -42.50
N SER A 182 -2.30 21.21 -42.56
CA SER A 182 -0.92 21.34 -43.04
C SER A 182 -0.83 21.91 -44.48
N ASP A 183 -1.87 21.73 -45.31
CA ASP A 183 -1.96 22.27 -46.66
C ASP A 183 -2.24 23.78 -46.72
N GLN A 184 -2.53 24.45 -45.58
CA GLN A 184 -2.98 25.84 -45.55
C GLN A 184 -1.98 26.83 -44.92
N ASP A 185 -0.77 26.43 -44.64
CA ASP A 185 0.29 27.24 -43.95
C ASP A 185 -0.19 27.92 -42.65
N VAL A 186 -1.09 27.29 -41.90
CA VAL A 186 -1.65 27.81 -40.66
C VAL A 186 -0.96 27.13 -39.48
N THR A 187 -0.23 27.86 -38.63
CA THR A 187 0.27 27.41 -37.35
C THR A 187 -0.81 27.61 -36.30
N PHE A 188 -1.35 26.51 -35.74
CA PHE A 188 -2.41 26.55 -34.70
C PHE A 188 -1.87 26.63 -33.28
N ALA A 189 -0.60 26.28 -33.07
CA ALA A 189 0.03 26.30 -31.77
C ALA A 189 1.42 26.95 -31.84
N ASP A 190 1.69 27.84 -30.91
CA ASP A 190 3.04 28.31 -30.66
C ASP A 190 3.89 27.18 -30.11
N ARG A 191 4.98 26.85 -30.78
CA ARG A 191 5.92 25.80 -30.36
C ARG A 191 6.47 26.05 -28.95
N GLU A 192 6.62 27.31 -28.55
CA GLU A 192 7.06 27.67 -27.20
C GLU A 192 5.97 27.31 -26.17
N GLU A 193 4.68 27.62 -26.43
CA GLU A 193 3.56 27.24 -25.54
C GLU A 193 3.44 25.73 -25.41
N LEU A 194 3.59 24.98 -26.50
CA LEU A 194 3.59 23.52 -26.47
C LEU A 194 4.75 22.96 -25.64
N ALA A 195 5.96 23.50 -25.80
CA ALA A 195 7.13 23.08 -25.05
C ALA A 195 6.98 23.36 -23.55
N GLU A 196 6.49 24.55 -23.18
CA GLU A 196 6.22 24.90 -21.78
C GLU A 196 5.20 23.95 -21.14
N LEU A 197 4.11 23.65 -21.84
CA LEU A 197 3.08 22.76 -21.34
C LEU A 197 3.61 21.32 -21.17
N ALA A 198 4.39 20.83 -22.14
CA ALA A 198 5.03 19.52 -22.06
C ALA A 198 6.05 19.44 -20.90
N GLN A 199 6.82 20.51 -20.65
CA GLN A 199 7.73 20.60 -19.51
C GLN A 199 7.00 20.60 -18.17
N GLN A 200 5.86 21.30 -18.06
CA GLN A 200 5.02 21.27 -16.84
C GLN A 200 4.51 19.86 -16.55
N ILE A 201 4.05 19.13 -17.57
CA ILE A 201 3.61 17.74 -17.47
C ILE A 201 4.76 16.85 -17.02
N ASN A 202 5.92 16.94 -17.68
CA ASN A 202 7.13 16.18 -17.33
C ASN A 202 7.54 16.42 -15.87
N LYS A 203 7.58 17.68 -15.44
CA LYS A 203 7.90 18.04 -14.06
C LYS A 203 6.96 17.37 -13.06
N LYS A 204 5.65 17.36 -13.35
CA LYS A 204 4.65 16.73 -12.46
C LYS A 204 4.81 15.21 -12.43
N ILE A 205 4.98 14.56 -13.58
CA ILE A 205 5.23 13.11 -13.68
C ILE A 205 6.50 12.74 -12.89
N LYS A 206 7.60 13.49 -13.05
CA LYS A 206 8.85 13.29 -12.28
C LYS A 206 8.61 13.41 -10.77
N THR A 207 7.84 14.39 -10.34
CA THR A 207 7.53 14.57 -8.91
C THR A 207 6.75 13.36 -8.38
N LEU A 208 5.73 12.88 -9.10
CA LEU A 208 4.98 11.70 -8.72
C LEU A 208 5.85 10.44 -8.72
N ALA A 209 6.67 10.23 -9.76
CA ALA A 209 7.57 9.08 -9.81
C ALA A 209 8.60 9.10 -8.65
N LYS A 210 9.19 10.27 -8.36
CA LYS A 210 10.15 10.41 -7.25
C LYS A 210 9.51 10.12 -5.88
N SER A 211 8.22 10.39 -5.71
CA SER A 211 7.52 10.11 -4.45
C SER A 211 7.42 8.62 -4.13
N PHE A 212 7.69 7.73 -5.11
CA PHE A 212 7.59 6.28 -4.94
C PHE A 212 8.57 5.74 -3.89
N GLU A 213 9.79 6.25 -3.82
CA GLU A 213 10.78 5.83 -2.81
C GLU A 213 10.25 6.09 -1.40
N THR A 214 9.72 7.32 -1.17
CA THR A 214 9.07 7.68 0.09
C THR A 214 7.83 6.82 0.35
N GLY A 215 6.99 6.62 -0.65
CA GLY A 215 5.80 5.78 -0.56
C GLY A 215 6.09 4.34 -0.18
N GLN A 216 7.13 3.75 -0.76
CA GLN A 216 7.60 2.40 -0.42
C GLN A 216 8.15 2.32 1.01
N ALA A 217 8.94 3.31 1.43
CA ALA A 217 9.45 3.37 2.79
C ALA A 217 8.32 3.44 3.83
N ILE A 218 7.27 4.22 3.55
CA ILE A 218 6.11 4.33 4.44
C ILE A 218 5.28 3.03 4.44
N LYS A 219 5.02 2.47 3.25
CA LYS A 219 4.16 1.28 3.09
C LYS A 219 4.79 0.03 3.70
N ASN A 220 6.07 -0.20 3.44
CA ASN A 220 6.78 -1.42 3.88
C ASN A 220 7.48 -1.25 5.23
N GLY A 221 7.48 -0.05 5.79
CA GLY A 221 8.30 0.32 6.94
C GLY A 221 9.77 0.54 6.56
N ILE A 222 10.42 1.40 7.31
CA ILE A 222 11.83 1.75 7.11
C ILE A 222 12.70 0.67 7.70
N SER A 223 13.55 0.07 6.88
CA SER A 223 14.42 -1.00 7.33
C SER A 223 15.60 -0.45 8.17
N VAL A 224 15.75 -0.97 9.39
CA VAL A 224 16.79 -0.60 10.34
C VAL A 224 17.63 -1.83 10.68
N ALA A 225 18.95 -1.74 10.50
CA ALA A 225 19.87 -2.78 10.97
C ALA A 225 20.57 -2.34 12.27
N ILE A 226 20.65 -3.24 13.25
CA ILE A 226 21.46 -3.05 14.46
C ILE A 226 22.72 -3.86 14.33
N ILE A 227 23.89 -3.19 14.32
CA ILE A 227 25.21 -3.82 14.23
C ILE A 227 26.10 -3.39 15.38
N GLY A 228 27.18 -4.09 15.61
CA GLY A 228 28.17 -3.81 16.68
C GLY A 228 28.80 -5.07 17.21
N LYS A 229 29.89 -4.94 17.98
CA LYS A 229 30.62 -6.05 18.60
C LYS A 229 29.72 -6.87 19.54
N THR A 230 30.17 -8.05 19.96
CA THR A 230 29.48 -8.85 20.99
C THR A 230 29.43 -8.07 22.30
N ASN A 231 28.36 -8.26 23.10
CA ASN A 231 28.20 -7.67 24.44
C ASN A 231 28.10 -6.13 24.53
N VAL A 232 28.01 -5.40 23.42
CA VAL A 232 27.76 -3.94 23.43
C VAL A 232 26.29 -3.57 23.78
N GLY A 233 25.40 -4.56 23.90
CA GLY A 233 23.99 -4.34 24.31
C GLY A 233 22.96 -4.26 23.19
N LYS A 234 23.24 -4.82 22.01
CA LYS A 234 22.29 -4.83 20.86
C LYS A 234 20.93 -5.43 21.20
N SER A 235 20.91 -6.61 21.86
CA SER A 235 19.67 -7.28 22.26
C SER A 235 18.91 -6.49 23.34
N THR A 236 19.63 -5.85 24.25
CA THR A 236 19.04 -4.99 25.29
C THR A 236 18.39 -3.76 24.64
N LEU A 237 19.08 -3.13 23.69
CA LEU A 237 18.57 -1.99 22.94
C LEU A 237 17.33 -2.36 22.14
N LEU A 238 17.37 -3.44 21.34
CA LEU A 238 16.21 -3.92 20.58
C LEU A 238 15.02 -4.18 21.50
N ASN A 239 15.24 -4.91 22.61
CA ASN A 239 14.18 -5.18 23.59
C ASN A 239 13.65 -3.92 24.26
N CYS A 240 14.48 -2.89 24.43
CA CYS A 240 14.08 -1.60 24.97
C CYS A 240 13.15 -0.88 24.00
N LEU A 241 13.52 -0.77 22.73
CA LEU A 241 12.72 -0.16 21.68
C LEU A 241 11.38 -0.90 21.46
N LEU A 242 11.38 -2.24 21.50
CA LEU A 242 10.16 -3.05 21.28
C LEU A 242 9.19 -3.04 22.48
N LYS A 243 9.66 -2.79 23.70
CA LYS A 243 8.81 -2.87 24.91
C LYS A 243 8.02 -1.61 25.20
N GLU A 244 8.40 -0.48 24.66
CA GLU A 244 7.70 0.79 24.92
C GLU A 244 6.46 0.95 24.06
N GLU A 245 6.41 0.34 22.86
CA GLU A 245 5.21 0.34 22.02
C GLU A 245 4.90 -1.08 21.50
N ARG A 246 4.11 -1.84 22.24
CA ARG A 246 3.42 -2.98 21.65
C ARG A 246 2.27 -2.47 20.80
N ALA A 247 2.55 -2.06 19.57
CA ALA A 247 1.54 -2.01 18.54
C ALA A 247 0.97 -3.42 18.36
N ILE A 248 -0.33 -3.49 18.30
CA ILE A 248 -1.14 -4.68 18.09
C ILE A 248 -0.63 -5.41 16.85
N VAL A 249 0.14 -6.48 17.06
CA VAL A 249 0.45 -7.45 16.00
C VAL A 249 -0.88 -8.13 15.69
N SER A 250 -1.52 -7.75 14.60
CA SER A 250 -2.68 -8.50 14.12
C SER A 250 -2.16 -9.85 13.63
N ASP A 251 -2.60 -10.94 14.27
CA ASP A 251 -2.49 -12.29 13.76
C ASP A 251 -3.31 -12.42 12.46
N ILE A 252 -2.84 -11.84 11.38
CA ILE A 252 -3.37 -12.15 10.05
C ILE A 252 -2.71 -13.44 9.60
N HIS A 253 -3.39 -14.56 9.88
CA HIS A 253 -3.05 -15.86 9.31
C HIS A 253 -3.16 -15.78 7.79
N GLY A 254 -2.03 -15.79 7.08
CA GLY A 254 -2.07 -15.93 5.62
C GLY A 254 -0.83 -15.56 4.82
N THR A 255 0.27 -15.14 5.42
CA THR A 255 1.52 -14.98 4.69
C THR A 255 2.59 -15.93 5.22
N THR A 256 3.12 -16.72 4.30
CA THR A 256 4.20 -17.69 4.40
C THR A 256 5.31 -17.30 5.39
N ARG A 257 5.82 -18.31 6.10
CA ARG A 257 7.04 -18.42 6.91
C ARG A 257 8.21 -17.57 6.40
N ASP A 258 8.19 -16.26 6.57
CA ASP A 258 9.34 -15.41 6.38
C ASP A 258 9.61 -14.66 7.68
N VAL A 259 10.86 -14.72 8.10
CA VAL A 259 11.57 -14.03 9.19
C VAL A 259 10.69 -13.12 10.04
N ILE A 260 10.54 -13.44 11.33
CA ILE A 260 9.89 -12.57 12.32
C ILE A 260 10.74 -11.29 12.41
N GLU A 261 10.33 -10.25 11.70
CA GLU A 261 10.92 -8.93 11.79
C GLU A 261 10.15 -8.14 12.85
N ASP A 262 10.89 -7.53 13.75
CA ASP A 262 10.32 -6.71 14.80
C ASP A 262 10.08 -5.29 14.26
N THR A 263 8.91 -4.75 14.49
CA THR A 263 8.51 -3.41 14.01
C THR A 263 8.13 -2.52 15.19
N ILE A 264 8.59 -1.27 15.17
CA ILE A 264 8.14 -0.22 16.10
C ILE A 264 7.54 0.94 15.29
N GLU A 265 6.70 1.73 15.92
CA GLU A 265 6.14 2.95 15.34
C GLU A 265 6.77 4.17 16.00
N ILE A 266 7.45 5.01 15.21
CA ILE A 266 8.00 6.29 15.66
C ILE A 266 7.32 7.39 14.83
N ASN A 267 6.67 8.34 15.47
CA ASN A 267 5.97 9.45 14.82
C ASN A 267 5.00 9.00 13.71
N ASN A 268 4.23 7.94 13.96
CA ASN A 268 3.25 7.32 13.05
C ASN A 268 3.85 6.64 11.80
N ILE A 269 5.15 6.36 11.80
CA ILE A 269 5.85 5.64 10.73
C ILE A 269 6.42 4.34 11.30
N ALA A 270 6.28 3.25 10.55
CA ALA A 270 6.80 1.95 10.93
C ALA A 270 8.30 1.84 10.64
N PHE A 271 9.08 1.43 11.64
CA PHE A 271 10.50 1.08 11.52
C PHE A 271 10.68 -0.41 11.78
N ARG A 272 11.20 -1.11 10.79
CA ARG A 272 11.32 -2.56 10.76
C ARG A 272 12.76 -2.99 11.00
N PHE A 273 13.01 -3.66 12.11
CA PHE A 273 14.35 -4.18 12.46
C PHE A 273 14.60 -5.49 11.75
N ILE A 274 15.56 -5.49 10.83
CA ILE A 274 15.90 -6.65 10.02
C ILE A 274 16.81 -7.62 10.74
N ASP A 275 16.55 -8.95 10.56
CA ASP A 275 17.34 -10.08 11.11
C ASP A 275 17.54 -10.01 12.64
N THR A 276 16.46 -9.82 13.38
CA THR A 276 16.46 -9.79 14.84
C THR A 276 16.76 -11.16 15.47
N ALA A 277 16.56 -12.26 14.72
CA ALA A 277 16.83 -13.62 15.19
C ALA A 277 18.30 -13.85 15.60
N GLY A 278 19.25 -13.25 14.86
CA GLY A 278 20.67 -13.30 15.21
C GLY A 278 21.04 -12.42 16.42
N ILE A 279 20.17 -11.50 16.83
CA ILE A 279 20.34 -10.64 17.99
C ILE A 279 19.71 -11.28 19.24
N ARG A 280 18.63 -12.06 19.07
CA ARG A 280 17.92 -12.74 20.19
C ARG A 280 18.60 -14.01 20.66
N ASN A 281 19.29 -14.75 19.78
CA ASN A 281 19.98 -15.99 20.09
C ASN A 281 21.48 -15.72 20.35
N THR A 282 21.81 -15.14 21.48
CA THR A 282 23.20 -14.92 21.95
C THR A 282 23.74 -16.13 22.74
N ASP A 283 23.71 -17.32 22.16
CA ASP A 283 24.52 -18.43 22.67
C ASP A 283 25.43 -18.95 21.55
N ASP A 284 26.67 -18.51 21.67
CA ASP A 284 27.95 -19.04 21.18
C ASP A 284 28.11 -19.71 19.81
N THR A 285 29.25 -19.34 19.26
CA THR A 285 30.07 -20.02 18.23
C THR A 285 29.54 -19.90 16.81
N VAL A 286 30.04 -18.91 16.10
CA VAL A 286 30.66 -19.02 14.77
C VAL A 286 31.03 -17.62 14.25
N GLU A 287 32.22 -17.18 14.48
CA GLU A 287 32.79 -15.88 14.11
C GLU A 287 32.89 -15.65 12.58
N ASN A 288 32.96 -16.71 11.79
CA ASN A 288 33.11 -16.62 10.31
C ASN A 288 31.80 -16.55 9.53
N LEU A 289 30.66 -16.99 10.09
CA LEU A 289 29.33 -16.79 9.49
C LEU A 289 28.75 -15.38 9.79
N GLY A 290 29.34 -14.66 10.72
CA GLY A 290 28.90 -13.32 11.13
C GLY A 290 29.17 -12.24 10.07
N ILE A 291 30.24 -12.35 9.31
CA ILE A 291 30.66 -11.32 8.35
C ILE A 291 29.72 -11.28 7.14
N GLU A 292 29.39 -12.41 6.52
CA GLU A 292 28.46 -12.47 5.37
C GLU A 292 27.05 -12.03 5.76
N ARG A 293 26.58 -12.44 6.94
CA ARG A 293 25.28 -12.00 7.47
C ARG A 293 25.25 -10.50 7.75
N THR A 294 26.33 -9.93 8.27
CA THR A 294 26.45 -8.49 8.50
C THR A 294 26.39 -7.72 7.17
N TYR A 295 27.07 -8.17 6.13
CA TYR A 295 27.01 -7.54 4.81
C TYR A 295 25.60 -7.60 4.19
N LYS A 296 24.90 -8.73 4.34
CA LYS A 296 23.51 -8.84 3.89
C LYS A 296 22.59 -7.86 4.62
N LYS A 297 22.69 -7.75 5.95
CA LYS A 297 21.95 -6.77 6.75
C LYS A 297 22.23 -5.34 6.31
N LEU A 298 23.49 -5.01 6.07
CA LEU A 298 23.88 -3.69 5.59
C LEU A 298 23.28 -3.38 4.21
N SER A 299 23.18 -4.36 3.33
CA SER A 299 22.62 -4.13 1.97
C SER A 299 21.11 -3.85 1.96
N GLU A 300 20.36 -4.45 2.87
CA GLU A 300 18.90 -4.37 2.96
C GLU A 300 18.39 -3.19 3.82
N ALA A 301 19.25 -2.62 4.69
CA ALA A 301 18.88 -1.53 5.57
C ALA A 301 18.96 -0.15 4.90
N ILE A 302 18.04 0.73 5.29
CA ILE A 302 18.08 2.18 4.98
C ILE A 302 18.83 2.90 6.09
N ILE A 303 18.58 2.53 7.35
CA ILE A 303 19.23 3.11 8.52
C ILE A 303 20.07 2.04 9.22
N ILE A 304 21.25 2.41 9.66
CA ILE A 304 22.17 1.53 10.37
C ILE A 304 22.44 2.12 11.75
N LEU A 305 22.08 1.36 12.79
CA LEU A 305 22.44 1.66 14.18
C LEU A 305 23.71 0.89 14.54
N TRP A 306 24.84 1.60 14.55
CA TRP A 306 26.10 1.02 14.98
C TRP A 306 26.28 1.21 16.48
N VAL A 307 26.01 0.14 17.24
CA VAL A 307 26.06 0.15 18.72
C VAL A 307 27.50 -0.11 19.19
N VAL A 308 27.99 0.81 20.01
CA VAL A 308 29.36 0.77 20.57
C VAL A 308 29.30 1.05 22.06
N ASP A 309 30.26 0.50 22.83
CA ASP A 309 30.48 0.77 24.27
C ASP A 309 31.85 1.40 24.53
N GLU A 310 32.60 1.71 23.46
CA GLU A 310 33.86 2.45 23.45
C GLU A 310 33.87 3.36 22.22
N ILE A 311 34.68 4.44 22.27
CA ILE A 311 34.81 5.38 21.13
C ILE A 311 35.53 4.65 20.00
N PRO A 312 34.91 4.48 18.81
CA PRO A 312 35.55 3.87 17.66
C PRO A 312 36.74 4.70 17.17
N THR A 313 37.76 4.02 16.64
CA THR A 313 38.91 4.70 16.02
C THR A 313 38.51 5.39 14.70
N LYS A 314 39.34 6.35 14.26
CA LYS A 314 39.09 7.03 12.97
C LYS A 314 39.08 6.07 11.79
N GLU A 315 39.89 5.02 11.84
CA GLU A 315 39.96 3.96 10.85
C GLU A 315 38.67 3.12 10.86
N GLU A 316 38.14 2.74 12.01
CA GLU A 316 36.86 2.01 12.14
C GLU A 316 35.69 2.85 11.61
N ILE A 317 35.63 4.15 11.92
CA ILE A 317 34.60 5.05 11.40
C ILE A 317 34.70 5.19 9.87
N ALA A 318 35.91 5.36 9.32
CA ALA A 318 36.13 5.48 7.90
C ALA A 318 35.74 4.20 7.14
N GLU A 319 36.07 3.04 7.70
CA GLU A 319 35.72 1.75 7.13
C GLU A 319 34.20 1.54 7.17
N MET A 320 33.54 1.85 8.28
CA MET A 320 32.09 1.76 8.41
C MET A 320 31.38 2.69 7.43
N LYS A 321 31.83 3.94 7.30
CA LYS A 321 31.30 4.87 6.28
C LYS A 321 31.45 4.33 4.86
N LYS A 322 32.58 3.70 4.54
CA LYS A 322 32.79 3.09 3.22
C LYS A 322 31.82 1.94 2.95
N GLN A 323 31.52 1.13 3.97
CA GLN A 323 30.56 0.00 3.88
C GLN A 323 29.10 0.47 3.85
N THR A 324 28.82 1.70 4.29
CA THR A 324 27.48 2.27 4.42
C THR A 324 27.24 3.50 3.53
N MET A 325 27.99 3.64 2.40
CA MET A 325 28.08 4.86 1.58
C MET A 325 26.70 5.44 1.18
N ASP A 326 25.70 4.59 0.94
CA ASP A 326 24.35 5.00 0.51
C ASP A 326 23.31 4.90 1.64
N LYS A 327 23.76 4.75 2.90
CA LYS A 327 22.89 4.48 4.06
C LYS A 327 23.02 5.59 5.10
N LYS A 328 22.00 5.72 5.94
CA LYS A 328 22.03 6.64 7.08
C LYS A 328 22.67 5.94 8.28
N LEU A 329 23.87 6.35 8.66
CA LEU A 329 24.62 5.77 9.78
C LEU A 329 24.38 6.58 11.07
N ILE A 330 23.93 5.89 12.12
CA ILE A 330 23.80 6.43 13.49
C ILE A 330 24.73 5.64 14.40
N ILE A 331 25.67 6.30 15.07
CA ILE A 331 26.51 5.70 16.11
C ILE A 331 25.77 5.79 17.43
N VAL A 332 25.47 4.64 18.02
CA VAL A 332 24.76 4.54 19.30
C VAL A 332 25.75 4.14 20.39
N CYS A 333 26.15 5.11 21.20
CA CYS A 333 27.04 4.90 22.37
C CYS A 333 26.24 4.37 23.54
N ASN A 334 26.25 3.06 23.73
CA ASN A 334 25.51 2.43 24.82
C ASN A 334 26.34 2.37 26.13
N LYS A 335 25.68 2.05 27.25
CA LYS A 335 26.25 1.99 28.60
C LYS A 335 26.77 3.34 29.12
N SER A 336 26.02 4.42 28.80
CA SER A 336 26.34 5.78 29.32
C SER A 336 26.31 5.87 30.85
N ASP A 337 25.65 4.93 31.52
CA ASP A 337 25.61 4.74 32.96
C ASP A 337 26.97 4.27 33.56
N GLU A 338 27.77 3.57 32.77
CA GLU A 338 29.08 3.07 33.19
C GLU A 338 30.24 4.00 32.78
N LYS A 339 30.11 4.59 31.56
CA LYS A 339 31.16 5.45 30.96
C LYS A 339 30.55 6.58 30.18
N HIS A 340 30.88 7.82 30.51
CA HIS A 340 30.56 8.97 29.65
C HIS A 340 31.53 8.98 28.45
N LEU A 341 31.04 8.53 27.28
CA LEU A 341 31.79 8.60 26.04
C LEU A 341 31.60 10.01 25.45
N ALA A 342 32.60 10.88 25.62
CA ALA A 342 32.60 12.20 24.96
C ALA A 342 33.34 12.07 23.62
N PHE A 343 32.61 12.13 22.51
CA PHE A 343 33.22 12.20 21.19
C PHE A 343 33.85 13.59 21.00
N PRO A 344 35.11 13.68 20.54
CA PRO A 344 35.70 14.93 20.17
C PRO A 344 34.89 15.53 18.98
N SER A 345 34.39 16.75 19.14
CA SER A 345 33.55 17.43 18.14
C SER A 345 34.24 17.65 16.77
N GLU A 346 35.56 17.49 16.69
CA GLU A 346 36.36 17.65 15.48
C GLU A 346 36.55 16.34 14.66
N GLU A 347 36.10 15.20 15.19
CA GLU A 347 36.44 13.89 14.58
C GLU A 347 35.33 13.26 13.77
N VAL A 348 34.10 13.79 13.81
CA VAL A 348 32.96 13.22 13.09
C VAL A 348 32.38 14.27 12.16
N ASP A 349 32.37 13.95 10.87
CA ASP A 349 31.72 14.74 9.84
C ASP A 349 30.20 14.87 10.14
N ASN A 350 29.60 16.01 9.83
CA ASN A 350 28.18 16.31 10.01
C ASN A 350 27.20 15.31 9.35
N SER A 351 27.74 14.33 8.61
CA SER A 351 26.97 13.27 7.95
C SER A 351 26.59 12.09 8.84
N VAL A 352 27.14 11.99 10.08
CA VAL A 352 26.89 10.87 11.01
C VAL A 352 26.32 11.40 12.30
N SER A 353 25.15 10.90 12.68
CA SER A 353 24.53 11.22 13.95
C SER A 353 25.12 10.35 15.07
N ILE A 354 25.33 10.93 16.25
CA ILE A 354 25.83 10.22 17.44
C ILE A 354 24.85 10.42 18.59
N VAL A 355 24.44 9.32 19.22
CA VAL A 355 23.52 9.35 20.36
C VAL A 355 24.10 8.51 21.49
N SER A 356 24.18 9.08 22.70
CA SER A 356 24.60 8.34 23.91
C SER A 356 23.39 7.89 24.70
N ILE A 357 23.29 6.60 24.99
CA ILE A 357 22.15 5.98 25.67
C ILE A 357 22.59 5.03 26.79
N SER A 358 21.68 4.74 27.72
CA SER A 358 21.74 3.52 28.53
C SER A 358 20.51 2.65 28.21
N ALA A 359 20.72 1.63 27.41
CA ALA A 359 19.64 0.68 27.08
C ALA A 359 19.13 -0.09 28.31
N LYS A 360 19.99 -0.29 29.32
CA LYS A 360 19.66 -0.97 30.56
C LYS A 360 18.72 -0.15 31.44
N PHE A 361 18.96 1.14 31.55
CA PHE A 361 18.21 2.07 32.41
C PHE A 361 17.19 2.92 31.60
N LYS A 362 17.10 2.68 30.30
CA LYS A 362 16.20 3.40 29.35
C LYS A 362 16.47 4.91 29.29
N GLU A 363 17.71 5.31 29.42
CA GLU A 363 18.10 6.72 29.36
C GLU A 363 18.37 7.14 27.93
N ASN A 364 17.85 8.30 27.52
CA ASN A 364 17.98 8.92 26.21
C ASN A 364 17.45 8.08 25.04
N ILE A 365 16.49 7.17 25.29
CA ILE A 365 15.86 6.38 24.22
C ILE A 365 15.02 7.26 23.30
N ASP A 366 14.26 8.21 23.85
CA ASP A 366 13.46 9.18 23.08
C ASP A 366 14.35 9.98 22.11
N CYS A 367 15.55 10.40 22.54
CA CYS A 367 16.51 11.09 21.66
C CYS A 367 17.01 10.18 20.53
N LEU A 368 17.19 8.88 20.80
CA LEU A 368 17.54 7.91 19.75
C LEU A 368 16.38 7.74 18.75
N GLU A 369 15.14 7.64 19.22
CA GLU A 369 13.96 7.54 18.37
C GLU A 369 13.80 8.78 17.48
N GLU A 370 13.93 9.99 18.04
CA GLU A 370 13.95 11.22 17.26
C GLU A 370 15.06 11.24 16.20
N THR A 371 16.25 10.73 16.55
CA THR A 371 17.39 10.64 15.63
C THR A 371 17.13 9.63 14.49
N ILE A 372 16.53 8.48 14.82
CA ILE A 372 16.11 7.47 13.82
C ILE A 372 15.06 8.08 12.88
N TYR A 373 14.06 8.79 13.42
CA TYR A 373 13.04 9.44 12.62
C TYR A 373 13.64 10.52 11.71
N ALA A 374 14.52 11.38 12.23
CA ALA A 374 15.19 12.40 11.44
C ALA A 374 16.07 11.80 10.31
N ALA A 375 16.75 10.67 10.59
CA ALA A 375 17.57 9.97 9.61
C ALA A 375 16.75 9.37 8.47
N ALA A 376 15.47 9.08 8.69
CA ALA A 376 14.58 8.57 7.67
C ALA A 376 14.30 9.57 6.54
N ASP A 377 14.50 10.87 6.80
CA ASP A 377 14.33 11.98 5.84
C ASP A 377 12.97 11.94 5.11
N ILE A 378 11.93 11.58 5.87
CA ILE A 378 10.56 11.52 5.35
C ILE A 378 9.93 12.91 5.48
N PRO A 379 9.39 13.47 4.38
CA PRO A 379 8.66 14.72 4.45
C PRO A 379 7.40 14.60 5.32
N ASP A 380 6.95 15.68 5.91
CA ASP A 380 5.66 15.72 6.58
C ASP A 380 4.55 15.35 5.60
N ILE A 381 3.77 14.32 5.95
CA ILE A 381 2.69 13.81 5.11
C ILE A 381 1.39 14.49 5.51
N HIS A 382 0.79 15.20 4.56
CA HIS A 382 -0.53 15.79 4.72
C HIS A 382 -1.61 14.95 4.03
N GLU A 383 -2.85 15.09 4.49
CA GLU A 383 -3.99 14.28 3.98
C GLU A 383 -4.22 14.42 2.46
N ASN A 384 -3.77 15.53 1.86
CA ASN A 384 -3.94 15.82 0.44
C ASN A 384 -2.70 15.47 -0.41
N ASP A 385 -1.62 14.98 0.21
CA ASP A 385 -0.42 14.66 -0.53
C ASP A 385 -0.63 13.40 -1.38
N VAL A 386 -0.23 13.49 -2.64
CA VAL A 386 -0.26 12.38 -3.57
C VAL A 386 1.12 11.74 -3.61
N ILE A 387 1.24 10.59 -2.95
CA ILE A 387 2.47 9.79 -2.89
C ILE A 387 2.19 8.43 -3.55
N VAL A 388 3.04 8.06 -4.49
CA VAL A 388 2.93 6.78 -5.20
C VAL A 388 3.47 5.66 -4.32
N THR A 389 2.64 4.65 -4.04
CA THR A 389 3.00 3.50 -3.20
C THR A 389 3.03 2.17 -3.95
N ASN A 390 2.54 2.15 -5.20
CA ASN A 390 2.41 0.93 -6.00
C ASN A 390 3.46 0.91 -7.12
N ALA A 391 4.21 -0.20 -7.23
CA ALA A 391 5.23 -0.38 -8.27
C ALA A 391 4.66 -0.30 -9.69
N ARG A 392 3.44 -0.81 -9.92
CA ARG A 392 2.73 -0.72 -11.21
C ARG A 392 2.51 0.75 -11.63
N HIS A 393 2.11 1.60 -10.68
CA HIS A 393 1.91 3.03 -10.93
C HIS A 393 3.24 3.72 -11.25
N TYR A 394 4.29 3.39 -10.48
CA TYR A 394 5.64 3.91 -10.71
C TYR A 394 6.16 3.55 -12.10
N GLU A 395 6.04 2.28 -12.51
CA GLU A 395 6.47 1.81 -13.83
C GLU A 395 5.71 2.54 -14.96
N ALA A 396 4.39 2.71 -14.82
CA ALA A 396 3.60 3.45 -15.80
C ALA A 396 4.00 4.93 -15.87
N LEU A 397 4.31 5.56 -14.73
CA LEU A 397 4.80 6.95 -14.68
C LEU A 397 6.18 7.10 -15.36
N ILE A 398 7.11 6.15 -15.16
CA ILE A 398 8.42 6.18 -15.84
C ILE A 398 8.25 6.07 -17.35
N ARG A 399 7.43 5.14 -17.84
CA ARG A 399 7.13 5.02 -19.27
C ARG A 399 6.46 6.29 -19.84
N ALA A 400 5.55 6.91 -19.09
CA ALA A 400 4.94 8.17 -19.46
C ALA A 400 5.95 9.32 -19.49
N GLN A 401 6.90 9.34 -18.54
CA GLN A 401 8.00 10.30 -18.50
C GLN A 401 8.88 10.20 -19.74
N GLU A 402 9.32 8.99 -20.09
CA GLU A 402 10.14 8.76 -21.29
C GLU A 402 9.42 9.23 -22.56
N SER A 403 8.11 9.02 -22.65
CA SER A 403 7.32 9.46 -23.81
C SER A 403 7.23 10.99 -23.88
N ILE A 404 6.95 11.69 -22.78
CA ILE A 404 6.87 13.16 -22.79
C ILE A 404 8.25 13.81 -22.98
N GLU A 405 9.32 13.17 -22.55
CA GLU A 405 10.68 13.65 -22.82
C GLU A 405 11.01 13.60 -24.32
N ARG A 406 10.62 12.53 -25.03
CA ARG A 406 10.73 12.47 -26.50
C ARG A 406 9.90 13.54 -27.20
N VAL A 407 8.70 13.85 -26.67
CA VAL A 407 7.88 14.97 -27.19
C VAL A 407 8.62 16.29 -27.03
N ILE A 408 9.21 16.58 -25.87
CA ILE A 408 9.97 17.81 -25.61
C ILE A 408 11.17 17.90 -26.56
N GLU A 409 11.94 16.82 -26.71
CA GLU A 409 13.05 16.76 -27.63
C GLU A 409 12.61 16.95 -29.08
N GLY A 410 11.49 16.36 -29.47
CA GLY A 410 10.91 16.48 -30.79
C GLY A 410 10.46 17.93 -31.12
N ILE A 411 9.83 18.60 -30.15
CA ILE A 411 9.44 20.02 -30.29
C ILE A 411 10.70 20.89 -30.49
N ASN A 412 11.75 20.67 -29.67
CA ASN A 412 13.00 21.43 -29.75
C ASN A 412 13.79 21.20 -31.05
N ASN A 413 13.61 20.05 -31.69
CA ASN A 413 14.25 19.67 -32.96
C ASN A 413 13.36 19.87 -34.18
N ASP A 414 12.23 20.59 -34.03
CA ASP A 414 11.26 20.86 -35.09
C ASP A 414 10.77 19.60 -35.83
N LEU A 415 10.57 18.50 -35.09
CA LEU A 415 10.00 17.28 -35.64
C LEU A 415 8.56 17.51 -36.11
N SER A 416 8.14 16.74 -37.10
CA SER A 416 6.78 16.76 -37.64
C SER A 416 5.74 16.36 -36.59
N GLY A 417 4.54 16.94 -36.67
CA GLY A 417 3.46 16.72 -35.71
C GLY A 417 2.98 15.28 -35.60
N ASP A 418 3.09 14.48 -36.70
CA ASP A 418 2.74 13.05 -36.71
C ASP A 418 3.61 12.23 -35.75
N LEU A 419 4.92 12.48 -35.68
CA LEU A 419 5.84 11.82 -34.74
C LEU A 419 5.56 12.26 -33.32
N LEU A 420 5.32 13.55 -33.06
CA LEU A 420 4.96 14.07 -31.75
C LEU A 420 3.63 13.49 -31.24
N SER A 421 2.65 13.33 -32.15
CA SER A 421 1.33 12.77 -31.82
C SER A 421 1.41 11.33 -31.33
N GLU A 422 2.29 10.50 -31.91
CA GLU A 422 2.48 9.12 -31.46
C GLU A 422 3.02 9.04 -30.03
N ASP A 423 4.07 9.81 -29.69
CA ASP A 423 4.62 9.84 -28.34
C ASP A 423 3.62 10.41 -27.31
N LEU A 424 2.80 11.40 -27.68
CA LEU A 424 1.73 11.91 -26.83
C LEU A 424 0.65 10.86 -26.57
N ARG A 425 0.25 10.10 -27.58
CA ARG A 425 -0.69 8.99 -27.43
C ARG A 425 -0.13 7.91 -26.51
N GLN A 426 1.14 7.55 -26.65
CA GLN A 426 1.80 6.61 -25.75
C GLN A 426 1.79 7.10 -24.29
N CYS A 427 2.11 8.37 -24.05
CA CYS A 427 2.05 8.99 -22.75
C CYS A 427 0.63 8.92 -22.14
N LEU A 428 -0.40 9.23 -22.94
CA LEU A 428 -1.82 9.11 -22.52
C LEU A 428 -2.20 7.67 -22.15
N ILE A 429 -1.73 6.68 -22.91
CA ILE A 429 -1.99 5.25 -22.65
C ILE A 429 -1.37 4.85 -21.30
N PHE A 430 -0.10 5.18 -21.06
CA PHE A 430 0.57 4.82 -19.82
C PHE A 430 -0.07 5.46 -18.58
N LEU A 431 -0.50 6.72 -18.65
CA LEU A 431 -1.25 7.34 -17.56
C LEU A 431 -2.63 6.70 -17.36
N ALA A 432 -3.30 6.31 -18.45
CA ALA A 432 -4.59 5.65 -18.38
C ALA A 432 -4.52 4.22 -17.82
N GLU A 433 -3.41 3.51 -18.01
CA GLU A 433 -3.17 2.19 -17.40
C GLU A 433 -3.26 2.23 -15.86
N ILE A 434 -2.85 3.33 -15.23
CA ILE A 434 -2.88 3.49 -13.78
C ILE A 434 -4.31 3.41 -13.25
N THR A 435 -5.24 4.12 -13.89
CA THR A 435 -6.65 4.19 -13.47
C THR A 435 -7.54 3.12 -14.11
N GLY A 436 -6.98 2.29 -15.02
CA GLY A 436 -7.74 1.28 -15.75
C GLY A 436 -8.57 1.84 -16.91
N GLY A 437 -8.26 3.04 -17.39
CA GLY A 437 -8.96 3.69 -18.53
C GLY A 437 -8.63 3.07 -19.88
N VAL A 438 -7.59 2.28 -20.01
CA VAL A 438 -7.33 1.37 -21.12
C VAL A 438 -7.86 0.01 -20.72
N ILE A 439 -8.57 -0.69 -21.65
CA ILE A 439 -9.13 -2.03 -21.39
C ILE A 439 -8.00 -2.97 -20.92
N THR A 440 -7.96 -3.19 -19.62
CA THR A 440 -7.00 -4.09 -19.00
C THR A 440 -7.48 -5.52 -19.23
N SER A 441 -6.60 -6.40 -19.72
CA SER A 441 -6.98 -7.80 -19.95
C SER A 441 -7.43 -8.46 -18.64
N ASN A 442 -8.34 -9.44 -18.73
CA ASN A 442 -8.81 -10.20 -17.56
C ASN A 442 -7.65 -10.88 -16.80
N GLU A 443 -6.54 -11.18 -17.47
CA GLU A 443 -5.34 -11.74 -16.86
C GLU A 443 -4.64 -10.72 -15.95
N VAL A 444 -4.49 -9.48 -16.40
CA VAL A 444 -3.88 -8.39 -15.60
C VAL A 444 -4.77 -8.07 -14.40
N LEU A 445 -6.08 -7.94 -14.60
CA LEU A 445 -7.03 -7.75 -13.50
C LEU A 445 -6.97 -8.91 -12.50
N GLY A 446 -6.93 -10.16 -13.00
CA GLY A 446 -6.79 -11.34 -12.17
C GLY A 446 -5.52 -11.31 -11.30
N ASN A 447 -4.40 -10.86 -11.84
CA ASN A 447 -3.14 -10.72 -11.09
C ASN A 447 -3.21 -9.62 -10.03
N ILE A 448 -3.82 -8.49 -10.32
CA ILE A 448 -3.99 -7.38 -9.36
C ILE A 448 -4.84 -7.86 -8.18
N PHE A 449 -6.00 -8.48 -8.45
CA PHE A 449 -6.96 -8.86 -7.40
C PHE A 449 -6.61 -10.16 -6.66
N LYS A 450 -5.68 -10.99 -7.17
CA LYS A 450 -5.28 -12.27 -6.57
C LYS A 450 -4.77 -12.15 -5.13
N HIS A 451 -4.18 -11.02 -4.78
CA HIS A 451 -3.60 -10.77 -3.45
C HIS A 451 -4.60 -10.11 -2.48
N PHE A 452 -5.83 -9.88 -2.92
CA PHE A 452 -6.88 -9.33 -2.05
C PHE A 452 -7.49 -10.41 -1.15
N CYS A 453 -8.09 -9.99 -0.04
CA CYS A 453 -8.84 -10.90 0.82
C CYS A 453 -10.11 -11.41 0.11
N ILE A 454 -10.49 -12.66 0.36
CA ILE A 454 -11.79 -13.21 -0.05
C ILE A 454 -12.88 -12.43 0.71
N GLY A 455 -13.94 -12.03 0.03
CA GLY A 455 -15.03 -11.24 0.63
C GLY A 455 -14.89 -9.72 0.46
N LYS A 456 -13.80 -9.27 -0.20
CA LYS A 456 -13.51 -7.87 -0.52
C LYS A 456 -13.40 -7.65 -2.03
#